data_bed1f73af5b73e19ceba08377e3c9a48
#
_entry.id   bed1f73af5b73e19ceba08377e3c9a48
#
_cell.length_a   1.000
_cell.length_b   1.000
_cell.length_c   1.000
_cell.angle_alpha   90.00
_cell.angle_beta   90.00
_cell.angle_gamma   90.00
#
_symmetry.space_group_name_H-M   'P 1'
#
loop_
_entity.id
_entity.type
_entity.pdbx_description
1 polymer ?
#
loop_
_entity_poly.entity_id
_entity_poly.type
_entity_poly.pdbx_seq_one_letter_code
_entity_poly.pdbx_strand_id
1 'polypeptide(L)'
;MALDSPWDKLPPELWLIIFRLATRSEDSDPTGSYEPFQGCFDLGSAEVLTTRRSLVQVCRTWRALASIFLYEDVRVRHDASALRGVLESEQFGEETLDTPGRWVRRLELPYTQTGTRTPNNLNNALHILKSCPFLRTLVRPFLRGVSDALRYEFPADIVSLSSLTRLDWWHYDEAARSGGINSLIHVLRDTPGLQYLTLGGEFWASALSAQVLELPALTTLRFRRVNAVFIWQVCKWMLPSLVHVIVDFPPENEAIQQLWLTFGKQLRTVEFGRNVAFHLTDQLGLLLRSSPTSVKVLNYFIHFTMFPQSPIEGQAPVEDIGIHGFPCAMMSDVWEHLDSHFNWLASPSLTALKHVVLYGQWENIIGDYRFVSFQRRLEEKGCQIQLAGG
;
A
#
# COMPACT_ATOMS: atom_id res chain seq x y z
N MET A 1 23.41 -47.55 1.58
CA MET A 1 22.34 -47.35 2.58
C MET A 1 22.09 -45.87 2.68
N ALA A 2 21.03 -45.38 2.05
CA ALA A 2 20.59 -44.01 2.29
C ALA A 2 19.97 -44.00 3.70
N LEU A 3 20.52 -43.21 4.59
CA LEU A 3 19.93 -42.95 5.91
C LEU A 3 18.59 -42.27 5.64
N ASP A 4 17.49 -42.93 5.98
CA ASP A 4 16.16 -42.33 5.97
C ASP A 4 16.22 -41.06 6.87
N SER A 5 16.20 -39.91 6.22
CA SER A 5 16.21 -38.65 6.94
C SER A 5 14.87 -38.49 7.69
N PRO A 6 14.88 -38.16 8.98
CA PRO A 6 13.62 -37.92 9.71
C PRO A 6 12.73 -36.85 9.05
N TRP A 7 13.30 -36.03 8.19
CA TRP A 7 12.60 -34.99 7.42
C TRP A 7 11.73 -35.55 6.28
N ASP A 8 12.04 -36.76 5.76
CA ASP A 8 11.24 -37.40 4.71
C ASP A 8 9.87 -37.91 5.20
N LYS A 9 9.68 -37.88 6.55
CA LYS A 9 8.45 -38.35 7.20
C LYS A 9 7.43 -37.24 7.48
N LEU A 10 7.77 -35.95 7.22
CA LEU A 10 6.83 -34.87 7.42
C LEU A 10 5.78 -34.86 6.27
N PRO A 11 4.48 -34.79 6.61
CA PRO A 11 3.42 -34.62 5.63
C PRO A 11 3.63 -33.36 4.76
N PRO A 12 3.27 -33.39 3.47
CA PRO A 12 3.38 -32.24 2.56
C PRO A 12 2.70 -30.97 3.10
N GLU A 13 1.60 -31.11 3.81
CA GLU A 13 0.83 -30.02 4.41
C GLU A 13 1.65 -29.25 5.46
N LEU A 14 2.44 -29.95 6.26
CA LEU A 14 3.33 -29.31 7.24
C LEU A 14 4.49 -28.57 6.56
N TRP A 15 5.04 -29.13 5.47
CA TRP A 15 6.01 -28.43 4.66
C TRP A 15 5.45 -27.13 4.07
N LEU A 16 4.23 -27.14 3.57
CA LEU A 16 3.57 -25.95 3.04
C LEU A 16 3.39 -24.88 4.11
N ILE A 17 3.04 -25.26 5.36
CA ILE A 17 2.95 -24.33 6.48
C ILE A 17 4.33 -23.74 6.82
N ILE A 18 5.36 -24.59 6.92
CA ILE A 18 6.74 -24.14 7.20
C ILE A 18 7.23 -23.19 6.11
N PHE A 19 7.03 -23.52 4.82
CA PHE A 19 7.44 -22.66 3.71
C PHE A 19 6.69 -21.33 3.73
N ARG A 20 5.40 -21.34 4.05
CA ARG A 20 4.61 -20.12 4.18
C ARG A 20 5.14 -19.22 5.29
N LEU A 21 5.47 -19.78 6.45
CA LEU A 21 6.06 -19.02 7.57
C LEU A 21 7.45 -18.48 7.20
N ALA A 22 8.30 -19.30 6.57
CA ALA A 22 9.65 -18.90 6.15
C ALA A 22 9.67 -17.86 5.03
N THR A 23 8.59 -17.76 4.24
CA THR A 23 8.48 -16.83 3.11
C THR A 23 7.48 -15.69 3.35
N ARG A 24 6.94 -15.58 4.56
CA ARG A 24 6.07 -14.48 4.94
C ARG A 24 6.91 -13.21 5.11
N SER A 25 6.52 -12.14 4.45
CA SER A 25 7.04 -10.82 4.73
C SER A 25 6.11 -10.13 5.71
N GLU A 26 6.64 -9.48 6.72
CA GLU A 26 5.86 -8.66 7.65
C GLU A 26 5.10 -7.54 6.93
N ASP A 27 5.66 -7.06 5.80
CA ASP A 27 5.07 -5.98 5.00
C ASP A 27 4.10 -6.47 3.91
N SER A 28 3.89 -7.76 3.74
CA SER A 28 3.13 -8.28 2.61
C SER A 28 2.00 -9.21 3.04
N ASP A 29 0.89 -8.65 3.45
CA ASP A 29 -0.37 -9.38 3.35
C ASP A 29 -0.88 -9.26 1.90
N PRO A 30 -0.85 -10.35 1.11
CA PRO A 30 -1.40 -10.34 -0.24
C PRO A 30 -2.93 -10.17 -0.25
N THR A 31 -3.59 -10.23 0.91
CA THR A 31 -5.04 -10.12 1.03
C THR A 31 -5.54 -8.68 0.93
N GLY A 32 -4.65 -7.69 1.01
CA GLY A 32 -5.00 -6.29 0.77
C GLY A 32 -5.73 -5.61 1.93
N SER A 33 -5.67 -6.15 3.14
CA SER A 33 -6.18 -5.46 4.33
C SER A 33 -5.31 -4.23 4.66
N TYR A 34 -5.95 -3.20 5.22
CA TYR A 34 -5.24 -2.05 5.75
C TYR A 34 -4.48 -2.44 7.02
N GLU A 35 -3.19 -2.14 7.05
CA GLU A 35 -2.36 -2.17 8.25
C GLU A 35 -1.74 -0.79 8.47
N PRO A 36 -1.69 -0.27 9.71
CA PRO A 36 -1.07 1.01 10.00
C PRO A 36 0.39 1.05 9.58
N PHE A 37 0.80 2.15 8.95
CA PHE A 37 2.16 2.42 8.49
C PHE A 37 2.74 1.42 7.50
N GLN A 38 1.88 0.63 6.86
CA GLN A 38 2.30 -0.30 5.83
C GLN A 38 3.08 0.43 4.74
N GLY A 39 4.32 -0.01 4.49
CA GLY A 39 5.17 0.52 3.43
C GLY A 39 4.52 0.39 2.04
N CYS A 40 4.90 1.27 1.11
CA CYS A 40 4.60 1.00 -0.29
C CYS A 40 5.41 -0.22 -0.74
N PHE A 41 4.78 -1.14 -1.46
CA PHE A 41 5.37 -2.41 -1.93
C PHE A 41 6.62 -2.29 -2.82
N ASP A 42 7.13 -1.10 -3.09
CA ASP A 42 8.34 -0.87 -3.88
C ASP A 42 9.60 -1.53 -3.28
N LEU A 43 9.57 -1.88 -2.00
CA LEU A 43 10.72 -2.40 -1.26
C LEU A 43 10.54 -3.83 -0.74
N GLY A 44 9.57 -4.59 -1.26
CA GLY A 44 9.38 -5.97 -0.84
C GLY A 44 10.72 -6.69 -0.73
N SER A 45 11.00 -7.28 0.43
CA SER A 45 12.34 -7.68 0.82
C SER A 45 12.96 -8.62 -0.21
N ALA A 46 14.12 -8.24 -0.75
CA ALA A 46 14.95 -9.12 -1.58
C ALA A 46 15.25 -10.45 -0.86
N GLU A 47 15.22 -10.44 0.46
CA GLU A 47 15.42 -11.58 1.35
C GLU A 47 14.33 -12.64 1.20
N VAL A 48 13.05 -12.24 1.18
CA VAL A 48 11.93 -13.18 0.98
C VAL A 48 12.04 -13.86 -0.38
N LEU A 49 12.35 -13.10 -1.43
CA LEU A 49 12.53 -13.68 -2.77
C LEU A 49 13.75 -14.64 -2.82
N THR A 50 14.82 -14.30 -2.12
CA THR A 50 16.00 -15.16 -1.99
C THR A 50 15.64 -16.45 -1.26
N THR A 51 14.89 -16.38 -0.17
CA THR A 51 14.39 -17.55 0.56
C THR A 51 13.53 -18.43 -0.33
N ARG A 52 12.56 -17.86 -1.06
CA ARG A 52 11.69 -18.58 -2.00
C ARG A 52 12.51 -19.30 -3.07
N ARG A 53 13.52 -18.65 -3.64
CA ARG A 53 14.43 -19.25 -4.63
C ARG A 53 15.27 -20.39 -4.04
N SER A 54 15.76 -20.23 -2.81
CA SER A 54 16.54 -21.25 -2.12
C SER A 54 15.70 -22.52 -1.87
N LEU A 55 14.45 -22.35 -1.43
CA LEU A 55 13.55 -23.49 -1.17
C LEU A 55 13.36 -24.38 -2.42
N VAL A 56 13.13 -23.79 -3.59
CA VAL A 56 12.92 -24.58 -4.83
C VAL A 56 14.21 -25.23 -5.37
N GLN A 57 15.37 -24.90 -4.81
CA GLN A 57 16.68 -25.48 -5.21
C GLN A 57 17.16 -26.60 -4.32
N VAL A 58 16.50 -26.87 -3.19
CA VAL A 58 16.95 -27.88 -2.22
C VAL A 58 16.84 -29.31 -2.78
N CYS A 59 15.67 -29.73 -3.22
CA CYS A 59 15.43 -31.04 -3.82
C CYS A 59 14.18 -31.04 -4.71
N ARG A 60 13.91 -32.14 -5.41
CA ARG A 60 12.74 -32.25 -6.31
C ARG A 60 11.41 -32.11 -5.57
N THR A 61 11.27 -32.74 -4.40
CA THR A 61 10.06 -32.64 -3.54
C THR A 61 9.81 -31.22 -3.08
N TRP A 62 10.86 -30.55 -2.58
CA TRP A 62 10.74 -29.15 -2.15
C TRP A 62 10.44 -28.23 -3.32
N ARG A 63 11.02 -28.48 -4.50
CA ARG A 63 10.67 -27.72 -5.70
C ARG A 63 9.19 -27.84 -6.03
N ALA A 64 8.63 -29.05 -6.02
CA ALA A 64 7.21 -29.26 -6.29
C ALA A 64 6.33 -28.51 -5.28
N LEU A 65 6.63 -28.59 -3.98
CA LEU A 65 5.86 -27.94 -2.93
C LEU A 65 6.07 -26.42 -2.85
N ALA A 66 7.31 -25.94 -3.03
CA ALA A 66 7.66 -24.54 -2.84
C ALA A 66 7.40 -23.67 -4.10
N SER A 67 7.17 -24.26 -5.28
CA SER A 67 6.93 -23.52 -6.52
C SER A 67 5.72 -22.60 -6.42
N ILE A 68 4.67 -22.97 -5.70
CA ILE A 68 3.51 -22.12 -5.45
C ILE A 68 3.91 -20.79 -4.78
N PHE A 69 4.81 -20.82 -3.80
CA PHE A 69 5.29 -19.62 -3.11
C PHE A 69 6.22 -18.79 -3.98
N LEU A 70 7.00 -19.42 -4.85
CA LEU A 70 7.87 -18.72 -5.79
C LEU A 70 7.07 -17.88 -6.79
N TYR A 71 5.97 -18.42 -7.31
CA TYR A 71 5.13 -17.75 -8.30
C TYR A 71 3.97 -16.93 -7.69
N GLU A 72 3.72 -17.00 -6.40
CA GLU A 72 2.66 -16.24 -5.76
C GLU A 72 2.86 -14.71 -5.88
N ASP A 73 4.11 -14.23 -5.80
CA ASP A 73 4.52 -12.84 -5.99
C ASP A 73 5.52 -12.73 -7.13
N VAL A 74 5.08 -12.27 -8.27
CA VAL A 74 5.87 -12.13 -9.48
C VAL A 74 6.20 -10.67 -9.74
N ARG A 75 7.49 -10.38 -10.01
CA ARG A 75 7.98 -9.02 -10.32
C ARG A 75 8.70 -9.04 -11.65
N VAL A 76 8.10 -8.39 -12.63
CA VAL A 76 8.69 -8.23 -13.95
C VAL A 76 9.69 -7.08 -13.90
N ARG A 77 10.99 -7.38 -14.09
CA ARG A 77 12.06 -6.35 -14.08
C ARG A 77 12.63 -6.09 -15.47
N HIS A 78 12.76 -7.13 -16.26
CA HIS A 78 13.36 -7.12 -17.60
C HIS A 78 12.53 -7.97 -18.55
N ASP A 79 13.12 -8.52 -19.60
CA ASP A 79 12.44 -9.31 -20.61
C ASP A 79 11.37 -10.26 -20.03
N ALA A 80 10.13 -9.98 -20.39
CA ALA A 80 8.96 -10.72 -19.93
C ALA A 80 8.71 -12.01 -20.73
N SER A 81 9.47 -12.25 -21.80
CA SER A 81 9.24 -13.40 -22.72
C SER A 81 9.48 -14.74 -22.06
N ALA A 82 10.58 -14.87 -21.32
CA ALA A 82 10.91 -16.08 -20.58
C ALA A 82 9.87 -16.37 -19.47
N LEU A 83 9.45 -15.34 -18.75
CA LEU A 83 8.40 -15.45 -17.74
C LEU A 83 7.08 -15.89 -18.34
N ARG A 84 6.69 -15.31 -19.48
CA ARG A 84 5.50 -15.72 -20.23
C ARG A 84 5.54 -17.20 -20.55
N GLY A 85 6.63 -17.69 -21.14
CA GLY A 85 6.79 -19.11 -21.49
C GLY A 85 6.64 -20.03 -20.28
N VAL A 86 7.13 -19.62 -19.09
CA VAL A 86 7.00 -20.40 -17.85
C VAL A 86 5.56 -20.38 -17.33
N LEU A 87 4.89 -19.22 -17.32
CA LEU A 87 3.52 -19.09 -16.80
C LEU A 87 2.49 -19.83 -17.67
N GLU A 88 2.77 -19.96 -18.98
CA GLU A 88 1.93 -20.68 -19.94
C GLU A 88 2.27 -22.18 -20.01
N SER A 89 3.43 -22.62 -19.47
CA SER A 89 3.89 -24.00 -19.62
C SER A 89 3.09 -24.98 -18.74
N GLU A 90 2.65 -26.07 -19.34
CA GLU A 90 1.98 -27.20 -18.67
C GLU A 90 2.96 -28.19 -18.00
N GLN A 91 4.26 -27.84 -17.93
CA GLN A 91 5.35 -28.76 -17.56
C GLN A 91 5.42 -29.16 -16.07
N PHE A 92 4.49 -28.74 -15.23
CA PHE A 92 4.56 -28.97 -13.78
C PHE A 92 3.85 -30.25 -13.27
N GLY A 93 3.43 -31.17 -14.12
CA GLY A 93 2.95 -32.48 -13.72
C GLY A 93 1.98 -33.08 -14.73
N GLU A 94 2.18 -34.34 -15.07
CA GLU A 94 1.35 -35.10 -16.01
C GLU A 94 -0.10 -35.28 -15.52
N GLU A 95 -0.45 -34.93 -14.29
CA GLU A 95 -1.78 -35.17 -13.70
C GLU A 95 -2.54 -33.90 -13.24
N THR A 96 -1.93 -32.72 -13.27
CA THR A 96 -2.63 -31.49 -12.84
C THR A 96 -2.57 -30.45 -13.95
N LEU A 97 -3.75 -30.00 -14.39
CA LEU A 97 -3.99 -28.85 -15.29
C LEU A 97 -3.53 -27.48 -14.68
N ASP A 98 -2.62 -27.49 -13.70
CA ASP A 98 -2.20 -26.30 -12.97
C ASP A 98 -0.94 -25.67 -13.58
N THR A 99 -1.14 -24.70 -14.45
CA THR A 99 -0.06 -23.82 -14.90
C THR A 99 0.41 -22.91 -13.77
N PRO A 100 1.70 -22.53 -13.69
CA PRO A 100 2.23 -21.62 -12.68
C PRO A 100 1.51 -20.25 -12.61
N GLY A 101 0.92 -19.80 -13.70
CA GLY A 101 0.13 -18.56 -13.76
C GLY A 101 -1.09 -18.58 -12.83
N ARG A 102 -1.67 -19.73 -12.55
CA ARG A 102 -2.80 -19.87 -11.59
C ARG A 102 -2.38 -19.65 -10.13
N TRP A 103 -1.10 -19.74 -9.81
CA TRP A 103 -0.59 -19.48 -8.46
C TRP A 103 -0.30 -18.01 -8.21
N VAL A 104 -0.20 -17.20 -9.28
CA VAL A 104 0.10 -15.77 -9.16
C VAL A 104 -1.07 -15.04 -8.46
N ARG A 105 -0.75 -14.39 -7.36
CA ARG A 105 -1.68 -13.56 -6.57
C ARG A 105 -1.29 -12.10 -6.62
N ARG A 106 0.00 -11.81 -6.70
CA ARG A 106 0.55 -10.47 -6.85
C ARG A 106 1.44 -10.40 -8.08
N LEU A 107 1.22 -9.38 -8.90
CA LEU A 107 2.03 -9.13 -10.09
C LEU A 107 2.48 -7.66 -10.10
N GLU A 108 3.79 -7.45 -10.11
CA GLU A 108 4.39 -6.15 -10.41
C GLU A 108 4.74 -6.11 -11.89
N LEU A 109 4.01 -5.29 -12.62
CA LEU A 109 4.11 -5.17 -14.07
C LEU A 109 4.45 -3.72 -14.44
N PRO A 110 5.72 -3.38 -14.71
CA PRO A 110 6.10 -2.06 -15.16
C PRO A 110 5.52 -1.76 -16.54
N TYR A 111 5.41 -0.46 -16.85
CA TYR A 111 5.05 -0.03 -18.19
C TYR A 111 6.13 -0.45 -19.20
N THR A 112 5.70 -0.88 -20.37
CA THR A 112 6.62 -1.24 -21.46
C THR A 112 7.13 0.01 -22.13
N GLN A 113 8.44 0.10 -22.35
CA GLN A 113 9.09 1.23 -23.02
C GLN A 113 9.11 1.01 -24.53
N THR A 114 8.67 2.01 -25.31
CA THR A 114 8.78 1.99 -26.78
C THR A 114 10.17 2.45 -27.23
N GLY A 115 11.14 1.68 -27.12
CA GLY A 115 12.51 2.02 -27.55
C GLY A 115 13.38 0.78 -27.66
N THR A 116 12.95 -0.28 -27.05
CA THR A 116 13.49 -1.62 -27.26
C THR A 116 12.89 -2.16 -28.55
N ARG A 117 13.73 -2.36 -29.55
CA ARG A 117 13.41 -2.73 -30.93
C ARG A 117 12.63 -4.04 -31.14
N THR A 118 11.97 -4.55 -30.15
CA THR A 118 11.23 -5.81 -30.24
C THR A 118 9.73 -5.58 -30.01
N PRO A 119 8.89 -5.65 -31.06
CA PRO A 119 7.43 -5.55 -30.93
C PRO A 119 6.82 -6.65 -30.04
N ASN A 120 7.59 -7.68 -29.69
CA ASN A 120 7.16 -8.78 -28.84
C ASN A 120 6.92 -8.43 -27.36
N ASN A 121 7.55 -7.36 -26.84
CA ASN A 121 7.42 -7.00 -25.43
C ASN A 121 6.02 -6.47 -25.06
N LEU A 122 5.32 -5.83 -25.97
CA LEU A 122 3.97 -5.30 -25.75
C LEU A 122 2.95 -6.42 -25.51
N ASN A 123 3.04 -7.48 -26.31
CA ASN A 123 2.15 -8.62 -26.19
C ASN A 123 2.43 -9.45 -24.91
N ASN A 124 3.67 -9.47 -24.44
CA ASN A 124 4.05 -10.28 -23.28
C ASN A 124 3.30 -9.87 -22.02
N ALA A 125 3.11 -8.57 -21.77
CA ALA A 125 2.38 -8.09 -20.60
C ALA A 125 0.92 -8.55 -20.57
N LEU A 126 0.23 -8.49 -21.73
CA LEU A 126 -1.12 -9.00 -21.88
C LEU A 126 -1.21 -10.51 -21.70
N HIS A 127 -0.29 -11.25 -22.29
CA HIS A 127 -0.22 -12.70 -22.15
C HIS A 127 0.03 -13.11 -20.69
N ILE A 128 0.96 -12.45 -20.00
CA ILE A 128 1.21 -12.67 -18.56
C ILE A 128 -0.07 -12.46 -17.75
N LEU A 129 -0.79 -11.35 -17.96
CA LEU A 129 -2.04 -11.09 -17.26
C LEU A 129 -3.11 -12.14 -17.56
N LYS A 130 -3.25 -12.57 -18.84
CA LYS A 130 -4.18 -13.64 -19.24
C LYS A 130 -3.87 -14.98 -18.56
N SER A 131 -2.58 -15.25 -18.32
CA SER A 131 -2.13 -16.48 -17.63
C SER A 131 -2.36 -16.44 -16.11
N CYS A 132 -2.76 -15.28 -15.54
CA CYS A 132 -2.92 -15.09 -14.10
C CYS A 132 -4.39 -14.86 -13.67
N PRO A 133 -5.28 -15.86 -13.83
CA PRO A 133 -6.73 -15.68 -13.64
C PRO A 133 -7.14 -15.39 -12.18
N PHE A 134 -6.28 -15.69 -11.21
CA PHE A 134 -6.52 -15.49 -9.78
C PHE A 134 -5.69 -14.34 -9.19
N LEU A 135 -5.28 -13.39 -10.04
CA LEU A 135 -4.54 -12.22 -9.64
C LEU A 135 -5.37 -11.34 -8.70
N ARG A 136 -4.84 -11.09 -7.50
CA ARG A 136 -5.50 -10.26 -6.47
C ARG A 136 -4.90 -8.86 -6.39
N THR A 137 -3.59 -8.75 -6.61
CA THR A 137 -2.86 -7.48 -6.50
C THR A 137 -2.10 -7.20 -7.79
N LEU A 138 -2.40 -6.07 -8.42
CA LEU A 138 -1.63 -5.55 -9.54
C LEU A 138 -0.87 -4.29 -9.11
N VAL A 139 0.44 -4.27 -9.38
CA VAL A 139 1.31 -3.12 -9.09
C VAL A 139 1.86 -2.56 -10.40
N ARG A 140 1.58 -1.28 -10.66
CA ARG A 140 2.20 -0.48 -11.73
C ARG A 140 3.21 0.46 -11.06
N PRO A 141 4.50 0.12 -11.03
CA PRO A 141 5.48 0.81 -10.22
C PRO A 141 5.88 2.17 -10.81
N PHE A 142 6.42 3.04 -9.96
CA PHE A 142 7.19 4.20 -10.39
C PHE A 142 8.50 3.76 -11.05
N LEU A 143 8.79 4.25 -12.24
CA LEU A 143 10.02 4.00 -12.97
C LEU A 143 10.96 5.21 -12.83
N ARG A 144 12.09 5.02 -12.16
CA ARG A 144 13.13 6.07 -12.06
C ARG A 144 13.85 6.25 -13.40
N GLY A 145 14.15 7.49 -13.78
CA GLY A 145 14.97 7.80 -14.95
C GLY A 145 14.29 7.61 -16.31
N VAL A 146 12.98 7.48 -16.30
CA VAL A 146 12.17 7.44 -17.51
C VAL A 146 12.10 8.86 -18.07
N SER A 147 12.74 9.10 -19.22
CA SER A 147 12.64 10.35 -19.95
C SER A 147 11.29 10.45 -20.67
N ASP A 148 10.87 11.68 -20.98
CA ASP A 148 9.61 12.05 -21.63
C ASP A 148 9.35 11.37 -23.01
N ALA A 149 10.30 10.57 -23.49
CA ALA A 149 10.24 9.86 -24.77
C ALA A 149 9.47 8.53 -24.74
N LEU A 150 8.88 8.17 -23.60
CA LEU A 150 8.16 6.90 -23.46
C LEU A 150 6.78 7.00 -24.09
N ARG A 151 6.63 6.43 -25.28
CA ARG A 151 5.34 6.17 -25.88
C ARG A 151 4.96 4.73 -25.61
N TYR A 152 3.91 4.53 -24.83
CA TYR A 152 3.41 3.19 -24.52
C TYR A 152 2.25 2.88 -25.47
N GLU A 153 2.43 1.90 -26.35
CA GLU A 153 1.37 1.41 -27.20
C GLU A 153 0.98 0.02 -26.70
N PHE A 154 -0.27 -0.12 -26.31
CA PHE A 154 -0.86 -1.41 -25.97
C PHE A 154 -2.05 -1.67 -26.90
N PRO A 155 -2.22 -2.91 -27.38
CA PRO A 155 -3.49 -3.29 -28.02
C PRO A 155 -4.64 -3.10 -27.04
N ALA A 156 -5.78 -2.69 -27.55
CA ALA A 156 -6.98 -2.38 -26.77
C ALA A 156 -7.68 -3.62 -26.16
N ASP A 157 -7.12 -4.81 -26.36
CA ASP A 157 -7.70 -6.05 -25.87
C ASP A 157 -7.71 -6.09 -24.35
N ILE A 158 -8.92 -6.11 -23.80
CA ILE A 158 -9.17 -6.08 -22.37
C ILE A 158 -8.84 -7.46 -21.78
N VAL A 159 -8.03 -7.47 -20.74
CA VAL A 159 -7.85 -8.64 -19.87
C VAL A 159 -8.84 -8.49 -18.74
N SER A 160 -9.61 -9.53 -18.42
CA SER A 160 -10.47 -9.50 -17.26
C SER A 160 -9.64 -9.43 -15.98
N LEU A 161 -9.82 -8.34 -15.22
CA LEU A 161 -9.15 -8.10 -13.93
C LEU A 161 -10.16 -8.19 -12.77
N SER A 162 -11.27 -8.90 -12.96
CA SER A 162 -12.39 -8.99 -12.01
C SER A 162 -12.02 -9.59 -10.66
N SER A 163 -10.92 -10.35 -10.58
CA SER A 163 -10.40 -10.93 -9.33
C SER A 163 -9.54 -9.96 -8.51
N LEU A 164 -9.23 -8.76 -9.04
CA LEU A 164 -8.42 -7.78 -8.33
C LEU A 164 -9.15 -7.24 -7.11
N THR A 165 -8.45 -7.31 -5.96
CA THR A 165 -8.86 -6.68 -4.70
C THR A 165 -7.97 -5.50 -4.33
N ARG A 166 -6.76 -5.44 -4.90
CA ARG A 166 -5.80 -4.36 -4.66
C ARG A 166 -5.12 -3.90 -5.95
N LEU A 167 -5.02 -2.58 -6.11
CA LEU A 167 -4.34 -1.93 -7.23
C LEU A 167 -3.39 -0.86 -6.70
N ASP A 168 -2.09 -1.02 -6.96
CA ASP A 168 -1.08 0.01 -6.70
C ASP A 168 -0.67 0.61 -8.04
N TRP A 169 -1.04 1.88 -8.28
CA TRP A 169 -0.94 2.50 -9.60
C TRP A 169 -0.11 3.78 -9.57
N TRP A 170 1.00 3.78 -10.30
CA TRP A 170 1.69 5.01 -10.64
C TRP A 170 1.29 5.45 -12.04
N HIS A 171 0.65 6.61 -12.13
CA HIS A 171 0.11 7.12 -13.38
C HIS A 171 1.18 7.79 -14.23
N TYR A 172 1.13 7.53 -15.53
CA TYR A 172 1.86 8.22 -16.58
C TYR A 172 0.90 8.60 -17.69
N ASP A 173 0.75 9.90 -17.98
CA ASP A 173 -0.22 10.39 -18.97
C ASP A 173 0.02 9.82 -20.38
N GLU A 174 1.29 9.70 -20.78
CA GLU A 174 1.65 9.14 -22.09
C GLU A 174 1.21 7.68 -22.23
N ALA A 175 1.38 6.89 -21.17
CA ALA A 175 0.94 5.51 -21.17
C ALA A 175 -0.59 5.42 -21.17
N ALA A 176 -1.28 6.28 -20.43
CA ALA A 176 -2.74 6.29 -20.37
C ALA A 176 -3.41 6.57 -21.72
N ARG A 177 -2.75 7.32 -22.61
CA ARG A 177 -3.25 7.59 -23.97
C ARG A 177 -3.36 6.34 -24.85
N SER A 178 -2.60 5.29 -24.54
CA SER A 178 -2.71 4.02 -25.27
C SER A 178 -3.94 3.18 -24.89
N GLY A 179 -4.62 3.54 -23.80
CA GLY A 179 -5.84 2.87 -23.34
C GLY A 179 -5.61 1.48 -22.71
N GLY A 180 -6.69 0.69 -22.61
CA GLY A 180 -6.64 -0.67 -22.08
C GLY A 180 -6.03 -0.75 -20.70
N ILE A 181 -5.11 -1.68 -20.48
CA ILE A 181 -4.44 -1.90 -19.18
C ILE A 181 -3.47 -0.79 -18.77
N ASN A 182 -3.24 0.21 -19.60
CA ASN A 182 -2.46 1.39 -19.27
C ASN A 182 -3.35 2.56 -18.81
N SER A 183 -4.64 2.49 -19.07
CA SER A 183 -5.61 3.50 -18.66
C SER A 183 -6.19 3.15 -17.29
N LEU A 184 -5.88 3.96 -16.28
CA LEU A 184 -6.43 3.80 -14.94
C LEU A 184 -7.97 3.65 -14.96
N ILE A 185 -8.66 4.50 -15.71
CA ILE A 185 -10.13 4.50 -15.76
C ILE A 185 -10.68 3.19 -16.37
N HIS A 186 -10.03 2.65 -17.40
CA HIS A 186 -10.44 1.38 -17.97
C HIS A 186 -10.26 0.25 -16.96
N VAL A 187 -9.10 0.18 -16.32
CA VAL A 187 -8.82 -0.85 -15.30
C VAL A 187 -9.80 -0.77 -14.14
N LEU A 188 -10.09 0.45 -13.63
CA LEU A 188 -10.98 0.61 -12.48
C LEU A 188 -12.44 0.22 -12.82
N ARG A 189 -12.89 0.40 -14.06
CA ARG A 189 -14.23 -0.07 -14.49
C ARG A 189 -14.34 -1.59 -14.50
N ASP A 190 -13.25 -2.26 -14.85
CA ASP A 190 -13.21 -3.72 -14.94
C ASP A 190 -12.96 -4.39 -13.58
N THR A 191 -12.80 -3.61 -12.50
CA THR A 191 -12.47 -4.10 -11.16
C THR A 191 -13.49 -3.68 -10.08
N PRO A 192 -14.76 -4.06 -10.18
CA PRO A 192 -15.79 -3.63 -9.21
C PRO A 192 -15.56 -4.17 -7.79
N GLY A 193 -14.79 -5.25 -7.65
CA GLY A 193 -14.40 -5.86 -6.37
C GLY A 193 -13.17 -5.24 -5.70
N LEU A 194 -12.63 -4.13 -6.24
CA LEU A 194 -11.44 -3.49 -5.72
C LEU A 194 -11.67 -2.92 -4.32
N GLN A 195 -10.84 -3.33 -3.36
CA GLN A 195 -10.93 -2.92 -1.95
C GLN A 195 -9.84 -1.92 -1.54
N TYR A 196 -8.67 -2.01 -2.13
CA TYR A 196 -7.53 -1.15 -1.82
C TYR A 196 -6.98 -0.53 -3.12
N LEU A 197 -6.90 0.80 -3.15
CA LEU A 197 -6.36 1.54 -4.28
C LEU A 197 -5.27 2.50 -3.83
N THR A 198 -4.05 2.33 -4.36
CA THR A 198 -2.95 3.29 -4.22
C THR A 198 -2.78 4.07 -5.51
N LEU A 199 -2.72 5.38 -5.42
CA LEU A 199 -2.57 6.28 -6.56
C LEU A 199 -1.35 7.18 -6.38
N GLY A 200 -0.52 7.25 -7.41
CA GLY A 200 0.61 8.16 -7.50
C GLY A 200 0.85 8.61 -8.93
N GLY A 201 1.66 9.64 -9.11
CA GLY A 201 1.99 10.18 -10.42
C GLY A 201 1.39 11.55 -10.70
N GLU A 202 1.64 12.05 -11.90
CA GLU A 202 1.15 13.35 -12.36
C GLU A 202 -0.03 13.14 -13.29
N PHE A 203 -1.13 13.82 -12.99
CA PHE A 203 -2.38 13.73 -13.75
C PHE A 203 -2.67 15.08 -14.39
N TRP A 204 -2.79 15.10 -15.71
CA TRP A 204 -3.20 16.28 -16.45
C TRP A 204 -4.73 16.34 -16.54
N ALA A 205 -5.29 17.51 -16.55
CA ALA A 205 -6.75 17.71 -16.59
C ALA A 205 -7.42 16.98 -17.77
N SER A 206 -6.72 16.83 -18.88
CA SER A 206 -7.21 16.15 -20.08
C SER A 206 -7.22 14.62 -19.99
N ALA A 207 -6.45 14.04 -19.07
CA ALA A 207 -6.33 12.58 -18.94
C ALA A 207 -7.49 11.95 -18.17
N LEU A 208 -8.25 12.77 -17.42
CA LEU A 208 -9.35 12.31 -16.62
C LEU A 208 -10.67 12.66 -17.31
N SER A 209 -11.30 11.64 -17.85
CA SER A 209 -12.65 11.78 -18.40
C SER A 209 -13.58 12.35 -17.33
N ALA A 210 -14.50 13.23 -17.73
CA ALA A 210 -15.52 13.80 -16.84
C ALA A 210 -16.53 12.75 -16.30
N GLN A 211 -16.29 11.46 -16.59
CA GLN A 211 -17.16 10.38 -16.20
C GLN A 211 -17.04 10.06 -14.71
N VAL A 212 -18.18 9.96 -14.07
CA VAL A 212 -18.29 9.47 -12.69
C VAL A 212 -17.88 8.01 -12.64
N LEU A 213 -16.95 7.69 -11.77
CA LEU A 213 -16.51 6.33 -11.51
C LEU A 213 -17.17 5.83 -10.22
N GLU A 214 -17.65 4.59 -10.24
CA GLU A 214 -18.25 3.93 -9.10
C GLU A 214 -17.39 2.74 -8.68
N LEU A 215 -16.93 2.76 -7.41
CA LEU A 215 -16.12 1.69 -6.81
C LEU A 215 -16.79 1.26 -5.48
N PRO A 216 -17.82 0.43 -5.54
CA PRO A 216 -18.67 0.13 -4.38
C PRO A 216 -17.96 -0.65 -3.27
N ALA A 217 -16.94 -1.44 -3.62
CA ALA A 217 -16.18 -2.26 -2.68
C ALA A 217 -14.94 -1.56 -2.10
N LEU A 218 -14.58 -0.36 -2.59
CA LEU A 218 -13.34 0.32 -2.19
C LEU A 218 -13.42 0.81 -0.75
N THR A 219 -12.60 0.21 0.12
CA THR A 219 -12.51 0.55 1.54
C THR A 219 -11.32 1.44 1.87
N THR A 220 -10.23 1.32 1.12
CA THR A 220 -8.97 2.01 1.39
C THR A 220 -8.46 2.74 0.15
N LEU A 221 -8.18 4.02 0.30
CA LEU A 221 -7.61 4.87 -0.73
C LEU A 221 -6.32 5.50 -0.24
N ARG A 222 -5.22 5.28 -0.97
CA ARG A 222 -3.89 5.81 -0.64
C ARG A 222 -3.40 6.75 -1.73
N PHE A 223 -3.02 7.95 -1.33
CA PHE A 223 -2.39 8.95 -2.19
C PHE A 223 -0.89 9.02 -1.90
N ARG A 224 -0.06 8.67 -2.88
CA ARG A 224 1.40 8.75 -2.74
C ARG A 224 1.92 10.15 -3.08
N ARG A 225 1.79 10.55 -4.33
CA ARG A 225 2.14 11.89 -4.82
C ARG A 225 1.18 12.18 -5.96
N VAL A 226 0.20 13.01 -5.70
CA VAL A 226 -0.83 13.39 -6.66
C VAL A 226 -1.03 14.89 -6.63
N ASN A 227 -1.41 15.49 -7.75
CA ASN A 227 -1.73 16.90 -7.82
C ASN A 227 -3.19 17.20 -7.41
N ALA A 228 -3.50 18.48 -7.19
CA ALA A 228 -4.83 18.93 -6.78
C ALA A 228 -5.93 18.55 -7.78
N VAL A 229 -5.65 18.65 -9.08
CA VAL A 229 -6.60 18.33 -10.15
C VAL A 229 -7.11 16.90 -10.03
N PHE A 230 -6.22 15.98 -9.73
CA PHE A 230 -6.59 14.58 -9.55
C PHE A 230 -7.43 14.35 -8.30
N ILE A 231 -7.11 14.99 -7.19
CA ILE A 231 -7.91 14.89 -5.96
C ILE A 231 -9.33 15.41 -6.20
N TRP A 232 -9.49 16.54 -6.88
CA TRP A 232 -10.80 17.06 -7.24
C TRP A 232 -11.59 16.10 -8.15
N GLN A 233 -10.90 15.36 -9.01
CA GLN A 233 -11.55 14.33 -9.81
C GLN A 233 -11.99 13.14 -8.95
N VAL A 234 -11.15 12.68 -8.01
CA VAL A 234 -11.52 11.60 -7.07
C VAL A 234 -12.72 12.01 -6.21
N CYS A 235 -12.83 13.28 -5.82
CA CYS A 235 -13.99 13.79 -5.08
C CYS A 235 -15.32 13.67 -5.85
N LYS A 236 -15.29 13.43 -7.16
CA LYS A 236 -16.49 13.16 -7.98
C LYS A 236 -16.84 11.68 -8.08
N TRP A 237 -15.98 10.78 -7.58
CA TRP A 237 -16.22 9.36 -7.62
C TRP A 237 -17.22 8.92 -6.55
N MET A 238 -17.96 7.87 -6.84
CA MET A 238 -18.88 7.24 -5.90
C MET A 238 -18.16 6.11 -5.16
N LEU A 239 -17.78 6.38 -3.91
CA LEU A 239 -16.98 5.50 -3.05
C LEU A 239 -17.73 5.20 -1.74
N PRO A 240 -18.87 4.50 -1.78
CA PRO A 240 -19.76 4.36 -0.62
C PRO A 240 -19.15 3.57 0.55
N SER A 241 -18.19 2.70 0.28
CA SER A 241 -17.53 1.87 1.31
C SER A 241 -16.19 2.44 1.80
N LEU A 242 -15.78 3.63 1.34
CA LEU A 242 -14.50 4.23 1.69
C LEU A 242 -14.47 4.60 3.17
N VAL A 243 -13.58 3.96 3.93
CA VAL A 243 -13.42 4.18 5.39
C VAL A 243 -11.99 4.52 5.79
N HIS A 244 -11.01 4.22 4.93
CA HIS A 244 -9.58 4.51 5.19
C HIS A 244 -9.00 5.40 4.10
N VAL A 245 -8.33 6.47 4.49
CA VAL A 245 -7.54 7.32 3.60
C VAL A 245 -6.12 7.45 4.12
N ILE A 246 -5.14 7.20 3.24
CA ILE A 246 -3.71 7.34 3.53
C ILE A 246 -3.16 8.42 2.60
N VAL A 247 -2.45 9.39 3.16
CA VAL A 247 -1.82 10.47 2.40
C VAL A 247 -0.31 10.44 2.65
N ASP A 248 0.47 9.93 1.68
CA ASP A 248 1.93 9.82 1.83
C ASP A 248 2.67 11.14 1.59
N PHE A 249 2.06 12.05 0.83
CA PHE A 249 2.60 13.38 0.52
C PHE A 249 1.46 14.40 0.59
N PRO A 250 1.60 15.51 1.32
CA PRO A 250 0.53 16.49 1.43
C PRO A 250 0.32 17.19 0.08
N PRO A 251 -0.89 17.10 -0.48
CA PRO A 251 -1.28 17.91 -1.61
C PRO A 251 -1.54 19.37 -1.17
N GLU A 252 -1.92 20.21 -2.12
CA GLU A 252 -2.35 21.57 -1.83
C GLU A 252 -3.52 21.59 -0.84
N ASN A 253 -3.51 22.55 0.10
CA ASN A 253 -4.47 22.60 1.22
C ASN A 253 -5.94 22.61 0.75
N GLU A 254 -6.25 23.33 -0.33
CA GLU A 254 -7.61 23.39 -0.85
C GLU A 254 -8.10 22.02 -1.36
N ALA A 255 -7.24 21.31 -2.06
CA ALA A 255 -7.58 19.98 -2.60
C ALA A 255 -7.79 18.96 -1.48
N ILE A 256 -6.90 18.93 -0.48
CA ILE A 256 -7.04 18.01 0.64
C ILE A 256 -8.24 18.36 1.52
N GLN A 257 -8.54 19.66 1.71
CA GLN A 257 -9.74 20.07 2.41
C GLN A 257 -11.01 19.61 1.69
N GLN A 258 -11.04 19.72 0.35
CA GLN A 258 -12.16 19.21 -0.43
C GLN A 258 -12.33 17.68 -0.27
N LEU A 259 -11.23 16.93 -0.18
CA LEU A 259 -11.27 15.49 0.09
C LEU A 259 -11.95 15.20 1.44
N TRP A 260 -11.56 15.93 2.49
CA TRP A 260 -12.16 15.78 3.82
C TRP A 260 -13.64 16.20 3.85
N LEU A 261 -14.01 17.27 3.16
CA LEU A 261 -15.41 17.69 3.04
C LEU A 261 -16.27 16.67 2.30
N THR A 262 -15.71 16.03 1.28
CA THR A 262 -16.44 15.05 0.46
C THR A 262 -16.64 13.72 1.18
N PHE A 263 -15.57 13.15 1.73
CA PHE A 263 -15.59 11.81 2.30
C PHE A 263 -15.56 11.78 3.83
N GLY A 264 -15.30 12.91 4.47
CA GLY A 264 -15.04 12.96 5.91
C GLY A 264 -16.13 12.34 6.78
N LYS A 265 -17.41 12.41 6.36
CA LYS A 265 -18.52 11.82 7.13
C LYS A 265 -18.50 10.29 7.22
N GLN A 266 -17.83 9.62 6.30
CA GLN A 266 -17.73 8.16 6.25
C GLN A 266 -16.35 7.63 6.67
N LEU A 267 -15.33 8.51 6.68
CA LEU A 267 -13.98 8.10 7.06
C LEU A 267 -13.90 7.72 8.53
N ARG A 268 -13.26 6.60 8.80
CA ARG A 268 -12.96 6.11 10.16
C ARG A 268 -11.49 6.22 10.50
N THR A 269 -10.63 5.97 9.51
CA THR A 269 -9.17 5.99 9.71
C THR A 269 -8.52 6.92 8.69
N VAL A 270 -7.64 7.79 9.19
CA VAL A 270 -6.77 8.61 8.35
C VAL A 270 -5.32 8.39 8.76
N GLU A 271 -4.44 8.23 7.78
CA GLU A 271 -3.02 8.06 7.99
C GLU A 271 -2.23 9.10 7.20
N PHE A 272 -1.27 9.76 7.86
CA PHE A 272 -0.28 10.64 7.22
C PHE A 272 1.06 9.92 7.12
N GLY A 273 1.62 9.90 5.91
CA GLY A 273 2.86 9.21 5.59
C GLY A 273 4.12 9.93 6.04
N ARG A 274 5.26 9.30 5.78
CA ARG A 274 6.59 9.80 6.14
C ARG A 274 7.10 10.83 5.14
N ASN A 275 6.63 12.08 5.25
CA ASN A 275 7.11 13.17 4.41
C ASN A 275 7.29 14.47 5.19
N VAL A 276 8.47 15.07 5.07
CA VAL A 276 8.82 16.32 5.76
C VAL A 276 7.88 17.49 5.46
N ALA A 277 7.21 17.46 4.31
CA ALA A 277 6.25 18.51 3.96
C ALA A 277 5.04 18.57 4.90
N PHE A 278 4.70 17.50 5.62
CA PHE A 278 3.69 17.54 6.68
C PHE A 278 4.12 18.33 7.91
N HIS A 279 5.42 18.57 8.10
CA HIS A 279 5.94 19.42 9.15
C HIS A 279 5.76 20.92 8.83
N LEU A 280 5.52 21.26 7.56
CA LEU A 280 5.37 22.65 7.10
C LEU A 280 3.93 23.15 7.10
N THR A 281 2.96 22.23 7.26
CA THR A 281 1.52 22.56 7.14
C THR A 281 0.72 21.82 8.21
N ASP A 282 -0.24 22.51 8.84
CA ASP A 282 -1.14 21.95 9.88
C ASP A 282 -2.21 21.02 9.26
N GLN A 283 -1.78 19.87 8.73
CA GLN A 283 -2.69 18.89 8.10
C GLN A 283 -3.57 18.18 9.13
N LEU A 284 -3.06 17.92 10.34
CA LEU A 284 -3.85 17.34 11.43
C LEU A 284 -5.00 18.25 11.83
N GLY A 285 -4.71 19.53 12.07
CA GLY A 285 -5.75 20.51 12.41
C GLY A 285 -6.74 20.73 11.26
N LEU A 286 -6.28 20.72 10.00
CA LEU A 286 -7.16 20.83 8.84
C LEU A 286 -8.14 19.64 8.77
N LEU A 287 -7.66 18.41 8.94
CA LEU A 287 -8.48 17.21 8.99
C LEU A 287 -9.54 17.30 10.09
N LEU A 288 -9.11 17.58 11.32
CA LEU A 288 -10.00 17.57 12.49
C LEU A 288 -11.07 18.68 12.43
N ARG A 289 -10.75 19.83 11.82
CA ARG A 289 -11.75 20.89 11.58
C ARG A 289 -12.72 20.55 10.45
N SER A 290 -12.26 19.83 9.42
CA SER A 290 -13.10 19.48 8.26
C SER A 290 -13.96 18.23 8.46
N SER A 291 -13.57 17.34 9.38
CA SER A 291 -14.23 16.04 9.63
C SER A 291 -14.44 15.80 11.13
N PRO A 292 -15.20 16.66 11.81
CA PRO A 292 -15.22 16.72 13.28
C PRO A 292 -15.92 15.52 13.95
N THR A 293 -16.63 14.65 13.22
CA THR A 293 -17.55 13.67 13.84
C THR A 293 -17.29 12.20 13.51
N SER A 294 -16.39 11.88 12.57
CA SER A 294 -16.32 10.54 12.01
C SER A 294 -14.97 9.82 12.18
N VAL A 295 -13.87 10.57 12.15
CA VAL A 295 -12.52 9.98 12.22
C VAL A 295 -12.26 9.44 13.63
N LYS A 296 -12.20 8.11 13.75
CA LYS A 296 -11.97 7.40 15.01
C LYS A 296 -10.51 7.05 15.24
N VAL A 297 -9.78 6.78 14.17
CA VAL A 297 -8.37 6.36 14.20
C VAL A 297 -7.54 7.33 13.38
N LEU A 298 -6.45 7.81 13.98
CA LEU A 298 -5.53 8.74 13.36
C LEU A 298 -4.11 8.19 13.46
N ASN A 299 -3.44 7.98 12.33
CA ASN A 299 -2.08 7.46 12.28
C ASN A 299 -1.13 8.48 11.64
N TYR A 300 0.04 8.73 12.24
CA TYR A 300 1.02 9.65 11.67
C TYR A 300 2.45 9.40 12.16
N PHE A 301 3.44 9.85 11.38
CA PHE A 301 4.84 9.84 11.74
C PHE A 301 5.17 11.11 12.57
N ILE A 302 5.42 10.95 13.85
CA ILE A 302 5.55 12.07 14.80
C ILE A 302 6.63 13.09 14.38
N HIS A 303 7.79 12.60 13.90
CA HIS A 303 8.90 13.48 13.50
C HIS A 303 8.70 14.15 12.13
N PHE A 304 7.66 13.81 11.40
CA PHE A 304 7.36 14.36 10.08
C PHE A 304 6.09 15.20 10.04
N THR A 305 5.29 15.18 11.09
CA THR A 305 3.95 15.78 11.09
C THR A 305 3.89 16.92 12.11
N MET A 306 3.33 18.06 11.70
CA MET A 306 3.07 19.18 12.61
C MET A 306 1.85 18.85 13.49
N PHE A 307 1.95 19.14 14.79
CA PHE A 307 0.79 19.08 15.68
C PHE A 307 -0.19 20.23 15.36
N PRO A 308 -1.49 20.11 15.70
CA PRO A 308 -2.47 21.16 15.42
C PRO A 308 -2.12 22.49 16.07
N GLN A 309 -1.95 23.51 15.23
CA GLN A 309 -1.53 24.87 15.69
C GLN A 309 -2.68 25.69 16.23
N SER A 310 -3.89 25.44 15.74
CA SER A 310 -5.09 26.18 16.17
C SER A 310 -5.96 25.30 17.05
N PRO A 311 -6.64 25.89 18.05
CA PRO A 311 -7.61 25.16 18.85
C PRO A 311 -8.65 24.45 17.95
N ILE A 312 -8.94 23.20 18.26
CA ILE A 312 -10.00 22.44 17.59
C ILE A 312 -11.30 22.83 18.31
N GLU A 313 -12.22 23.46 17.58
CA GLU A 313 -13.53 23.79 18.12
C GLU A 313 -14.32 22.50 18.36
N GLY A 314 -14.75 22.27 19.61
CA GLY A 314 -15.46 21.08 20.00
C GLY A 314 -14.55 19.93 20.44
N GLN A 315 -15.14 18.73 20.52
CA GLN A 315 -14.46 17.50 20.91
C GLN A 315 -14.18 16.64 19.68
N ALA A 316 -12.92 16.37 19.42
CA ALA A 316 -12.55 15.43 18.34
C ALA A 316 -12.96 14.01 18.73
N PRO A 317 -13.62 13.27 17.83
CA PRO A 317 -14.13 11.92 18.09
C PRO A 317 -13.04 10.84 18.03
N VAL A 318 -11.78 11.22 17.97
CA VAL A 318 -10.63 10.32 17.82
C VAL A 318 -10.49 9.47 19.07
N GLU A 319 -10.61 8.16 18.90
CA GLU A 319 -10.52 7.17 19.96
C GLU A 319 -9.12 6.55 20.05
N ASP A 320 -8.48 6.35 18.90
CA ASP A 320 -7.18 5.69 18.80
C ASP A 320 -6.21 6.54 17.98
N ILE A 321 -4.98 6.70 18.47
CA ILE A 321 -3.91 7.40 17.75
C ILE A 321 -2.69 6.48 17.64
N GLY A 322 -2.33 6.14 16.40
CA GLY A 322 -1.07 5.46 16.07
C GLY A 322 0.03 6.47 15.79
N ILE A 323 1.13 6.36 16.49
CA ILE A 323 2.29 7.24 16.32
C ILE A 323 3.50 6.41 15.93
N HIS A 324 4.08 6.73 14.77
CA HIS A 324 5.31 6.07 14.33
C HIS A 324 6.52 6.92 14.71
N GLY A 325 7.38 6.39 15.60
CA GLY A 325 8.70 6.91 15.90
C GLY A 325 9.70 6.48 14.81
N PHE A 326 10.13 7.44 14.01
CA PHE A 326 11.18 7.23 13.01
C PHE A 326 12.20 8.36 13.11
N PRO A 327 13.50 8.07 13.37
CA PRO A 327 14.52 9.10 13.52
C PRO A 327 14.57 10.04 12.32
N CYS A 328 14.56 11.35 12.59
CA CYS A 328 14.70 12.37 11.57
C CYS A 328 15.94 13.22 11.86
N ALA A 329 16.96 13.07 11.02
CA ALA A 329 18.22 13.81 11.16
C ALA A 329 18.09 15.34 10.94
N MET A 330 16.92 15.79 10.48
CA MET A 330 16.66 17.21 10.20
C MET A 330 16.20 18.00 11.43
N MET A 331 15.95 17.34 12.58
CA MET A 331 15.49 18.00 13.79
C MET A 331 16.67 18.32 14.69
N SER A 332 16.83 19.60 15.01
CA SER A 332 17.85 20.07 15.96
C SER A 332 17.48 19.79 17.41
N ASP A 333 16.19 19.86 17.76
CA ASP A 333 15.64 19.50 19.07
C ASP A 333 14.43 18.57 18.93
N VAL A 334 14.70 17.27 19.08
CA VAL A 334 13.67 16.22 18.99
C VAL A 334 12.65 16.36 20.12
N TRP A 335 13.08 16.76 21.34
CA TRP A 335 12.21 16.80 22.48
C TRP A 335 11.23 17.98 22.47
N GLU A 336 11.62 19.15 21.97
CA GLU A 336 10.68 20.27 21.81
C GLU A 336 9.48 19.88 20.94
N HIS A 337 9.78 19.15 19.85
CA HIS A 337 8.76 18.64 18.95
C HIS A 337 7.88 17.56 19.60
N LEU A 338 8.48 16.59 20.28
CA LEU A 338 7.78 15.53 20.99
C LEU A 338 6.88 16.09 22.09
N ASP A 339 7.39 17.04 22.89
CA ASP A 339 6.63 17.69 23.97
C ASP A 339 5.40 18.41 23.43
N SER A 340 5.52 19.05 22.27
CA SER A 340 4.39 19.71 21.61
C SER A 340 3.29 18.71 21.24
N HIS A 341 3.65 17.58 20.66
CA HIS A 341 2.70 16.50 20.36
C HIS A 341 2.12 15.88 21.64
N PHE A 342 2.94 15.61 22.64
CA PHE A 342 2.49 15.02 23.90
C PHE A 342 1.53 15.96 24.65
N ASN A 343 1.78 17.26 24.62
CA ASN A 343 0.87 18.26 25.19
C ASN A 343 -0.46 18.29 24.44
N TRP A 344 -0.43 18.20 23.11
CA TRP A 344 -1.66 18.13 22.32
C TRP A 344 -2.46 16.85 22.61
N LEU A 345 -1.80 15.67 22.67
CA LEU A 345 -2.44 14.39 22.99
C LEU A 345 -3.08 14.38 24.39
N ALA A 346 -2.42 15.04 25.35
CA ALA A 346 -2.95 15.21 26.70
C ALA A 346 -3.99 16.34 26.83
N SER A 347 -4.25 17.10 25.76
CA SER A 347 -5.15 18.26 25.80
C SER A 347 -6.62 17.88 26.01
N PRO A 348 -7.46 18.79 26.52
CA PRO A 348 -8.89 18.55 26.69
C PRO A 348 -9.67 18.39 25.38
N SER A 349 -9.11 18.74 24.22
CA SER A 349 -9.77 18.60 22.92
C SER A 349 -9.91 17.14 22.45
N LEU A 350 -9.12 16.22 23.01
CA LEU A 350 -9.15 14.78 22.70
C LEU A 350 -9.81 13.99 23.83
N THR A 351 -11.04 14.33 24.20
CA THR A 351 -11.76 13.66 25.32
C THR A 351 -12.15 12.22 25.03
N ALA A 352 -12.28 11.84 23.75
CA ALA A 352 -12.65 10.50 23.33
C ALA A 352 -11.44 9.55 23.21
N LEU A 353 -10.21 10.04 23.37
CA LEU A 353 -8.98 9.28 23.18
C LEU A 353 -8.86 8.17 24.24
N LYS A 354 -8.76 6.90 23.78
CA LYS A 354 -8.66 5.70 24.59
C LYS A 354 -7.27 5.06 24.51
N HIS A 355 -6.69 5.05 23.31
CA HIS A 355 -5.41 4.38 23.09
C HIS A 355 -4.44 5.25 22.28
N VAL A 356 -3.18 5.23 22.69
CA VAL A 356 -2.04 5.69 21.89
C VAL A 356 -1.15 4.50 21.62
N VAL A 357 -1.03 4.12 20.34
CA VAL A 357 -0.22 2.97 19.90
C VAL A 357 1.09 3.47 19.31
N LEU A 358 2.20 3.00 19.84
CA LEU A 358 3.55 3.39 19.44
C LEU A 358 4.12 2.37 18.46
N TYR A 359 4.41 2.82 17.25
CA TYR A 359 5.03 2.05 16.16
C TYR A 359 6.47 2.51 15.94
N GLY A 360 7.34 1.61 15.49
CA GLY A 360 8.72 1.94 15.14
C GLY A 360 9.65 2.05 16.36
N GLN A 361 10.59 2.98 16.33
CA GLN A 361 11.71 3.04 17.27
C GLN A 361 11.40 4.01 18.43
N TRP A 362 11.13 3.46 19.62
CA TRP A 362 10.81 4.22 20.83
C TRP A 362 11.75 3.91 22.01
N GLU A 363 12.70 2.98 21.86
CA GLU A 363 13.54 2.46 22.94
C GLU A 363 14.28 3.57 23.69
N ASN A 364 14.78 4.57 22.98
CA ASN A 364 15.52 5.71 23.57
C ASN A 364 14.63 6.79 24.18
N ILE A 365 13.32 6.70 23.97
CA ILE A 365 12.34 7.72 24.38
C ILE A 365 11.57 7.27 25.61
N ILE A 366 11.17 6.00 25.66
CA ILE A 366 10.31 5.43 26.72
C ILE A 366 10.94 5.55 28.11
N GLY A 367 12.27 5.45 28.21
CA GLY A 367 13.00 5.59 29.48
C GLY A 367 13.22 7.04 29.97
N ASP A 368 12.91 8.06 29.15
CA ASP A 368 13.10 9.45 29.54
C ASP A 368 11.97 9.88 30.50
N TYR A 369 12.34 10.68 31.52
CA TYR A 369 11.37 11.18 32.52
C TYR A 369 10.24 12.02 31.91
N ARG A 370 10.48 12.68 30.80
CA ARG A 370 9.46 13.46 30.07
C ARG A 370 8.41 12.55 29.47
N PHE A 371 8.82 11.41 28.89
CA PHE A 371 7.87 10.42 28.39
C PHE A 371 7.06 9.79 29.53
N VAL A 372 7.69 9.45 30.66
CA VAL A 372 7.00 8.93 31.85
C VAL A 372 5.98 9.95 32.38
N SER A 373 6.32 11.23 32.38
CA SER A 373 5.36 12.30 32.75
C SER A 373 4.19 12.39 31.79
N PHE A 374 4.44 12.27 30.49
CA PHE A 374 3.39 12.23 29.48
C PHE A 374 2.48 11.00 29.66
N GLN A 375 3.05 9.82 29.82
CA GLN A 375 2.32 8.58 30.06
C GLN A 375 1.38 8.73 31.26
N ARG A 376 1.86 9.24 32.39
CA ARG A 376 1.02 9.47 33.56
C ARG A 376 -0.17 10.40 33.27
N ARG A 377 0.05 11.49 32.55
CA ARG A 377 -1.03 12.42 32.17
C ARG A 377 -2.09 11.75 31.30
N LEU A 378 -1.71 10.84 30.40
CA LEU A 378 -2.67 10.07 29.60
C LEU A 378 -3.43 9.05 30.45
N GLU A 379 -2.73 8.33 31.34
CA GLU A 379 -3.35 7.37 32.27
C GLU A 379 -4.39 8.06 33.18
N GLU A 380 -4.07 9.26 33.69
CA GLU A 380 -5.03 10.09 34.47
C GLU A 380 -6.30 10.47 33.69
N LYS A 381 -6.19 10.55 32.34
CA LYS A 381 -7.34 10.72 31.43
C LYS A 381 -8.06 9.41 31.09
N GLY A 382 -7.58 8.25 31.56
CA GLY A 382 -8.07 6.94 31.19
C GLY A 382 -7.59 6.45 29.81
N CYS A 383 -6.57 7.08 29.21
CA CYS A 383 -5.98 6.69 27.95
C CYS A 383 -4.81 5.74 28.18
N GLN A 384 -4.74 4.64 27.42
CA GLN A 384 -3.67 3.64 27.51
C GLN A 384 -2.62 3.84 26.41
N ILE A 385 -1.34 3.68 26.78
CA ILE A 385 -0.24 3.62 25.80
C ILE A 385 0.11 2.15 25.57
N GLN A 386 0.23 1.76 24.30
CA GLN A 386 0.56 0.40 23.87
C GLN A 386 1.73 0.43 22.89
N LEU A 387 2.60 -0.58 22.93
CA LEU A 387 3.62 -0.81 21.90
C LEU A 387 3.05 -1.73 20.84
N ALA A 388 3.20 -1.35 19.57
CA ALA A 388 2.82 -2.21 18.45
C ALA A 388 3.74 -3.44 18.41
N GLY A 389 3.14 -4.63 18.36
CA GLY A 389 3.89 -5.90 18.32
C GLY A 389 4.26 -6.47 19.70
N GLY A 390 3.75 -5.90 20.82
CA GLY A 390 3.86 -6.43 22.17
C GLY A 390 2.76 -7.44 22.52
#